data_3efb323ddb5341c81237485d4376dfa2
#
_entry.id   3efb323ddb5341c81237485d4376dfa2
#
_cell.length_a   1.000
_cell.length_b   1.000
_cell.length_c   1.000
_cell.angle_alpha   90.00
_cell.angle_beta   90.00
_cell.angle_gamma   90.00
#
_symmetry.space_group_name_H-M   'P 1'
#
loop_
_entity.id
_entity.type
_entity.pdbx_description
1 polymer ?
#
loop_
_entity_poly.entity_id
_entity_poly.type
_entity_poly.pdbx_seq_one_letter_code
_entity_poly.pdbx_strand_id
1 'polypeptide(L)'
;MEYVSLLPKNNFVLVQLHDLKFTPFISEAEINTGIGKVAAQINEDFKGKTPVFLGILNGAFLFAAELIKKFKGDCEVHFVRLSSYEGTGTTGKVESLMGLTESLKGREVIIIEDIVDTGNTIESIDKILKKEGVKSYKIATLFYKPAAYKKALHIDYVGLEIPNDFIVGYGLDYDGLGRNLTQVYKLKSKKMTNIVLFGPPGAGKGTQATILKDHYNLKHISTGDVFRYNIKNETELGKLAKAYMDKGQLVPDTVTIDMLKAEVRQASEGNGFIFDGFPRTVAQAEALEEFLNEEGTEVSAMIALEVDDEIL
;
A
#
# COMPACT_ATOMS: atom_id res chain seq x y z
N MET A 1 -7.02 -36.74 -33.49
CA MET A 1 -6.09 -35.60 -33.46
C MET A 1 -6.31 -34.90 -32.14
N GLU A 2 -5.49 -35.27 -31.15
CA GLU A 2 -5.54 -34.65 -29.85
C GLU A 2 -4.74 -33.35 -29.89
N TYR A 3 -5.39 -32.23 -29.60
CA TYR A 3 -4.73 -30.96 -29.36
C TYR A 3 -4.18 -30.98 -27.93
N VAL A 4 -2.92 -31.33 -27.76
CA VAL A 4 -2.17 -31.05 -26.53
C VAL A 4 -1.85 -29.58 -26.54
N SER A 5 -2.62 -28.78 -25.81
CA SER A 5 -2.29 -27.40 -25.54
C SER A 5 -1.16 -27.36 -24.55
N LEU A 6 0.03 -27.00 -25.02
CA LEU A 6 1.17 -26.61 -24.17
C LEU A 6 0.82 -25.29 -23.46
N LEU A 7 0.15 -25.40 -22.33
CA LEU A 7 -0.01 -24.27 -21.41
C LEU A 7 1.33 -24.00 -20.72
N PRO A 8 1.84 -22.78 -20.71
CA PRO A 8 3.03 -22.46 -19.96
C PRO A 8 2.77 -22.63 -18.46
N LYS A 9 3.72 -23.26 -17.76
CA LYS A 9 3.64 -23.68 -16.35
C LYS A 9 3.55 -22.56 -15.30
N ASN A 10 3.18 -21.32 -15.67
CA ASN A 10 3.02 -20.19 -14.75
C ASN A 10 1.87 -19.26 -15.20
N ASN A 11 0.68 -19.80 -15.39
CA ASN A 11 -0.50 -18.95 -15.54
C ASN A 11 -1.00 -18.50 -14.17
N PHE A 12 -0.41 -17.46 -13.63
CA PHE A 12 -1.09 -16.66 -12.62
C PHE A 12 -2.30 -16.01 -13.29
N VAL A 13 -3.50 -16.40 -12.87
CA VAL A 13 -4.73 -15.78 -13.34
C VAL A 13 -4.75 -14.35 -12.83
N LEU A 14 -4.46 -13.40 -13.73
CA LEU A 14 -4.60 -11.97 -13.42
C LEU A 14 -6.08 -11.64 -13.32
N VAL A 15 -6.47 -10.98 -12.25
CA VAL A 15 -7.80 -10.39 -12.12
C VAL A 15 -7.70 -8.91 -12.52
N GLN A 16 -8.57 -8.47 -13.41
CA GLN A 16 -8.72 -7.07 -13.76
C GLN A 16 -10.00 -6.54 -13.14
N LEU A 17 -9.90 -5.47 -12.35
CA LEU A 17 -11.02 -4.71 -11.80
C LEU A 17 -10.85 -3.28 -12.28
N HIS A 18 -11.82 -2.77 -13.03
CA HIS A 18 -11.74 -1.46 -13.70
C HIS A 18 -10.43 -1.30 -14.48
N ASP A 19 -9.64 -0.32 -14.13
CA ASP A 19 -8.34 0.04 -14.76
C ASP A 19 -7.13 -0.69 -14.15
N LEU A 20 -7.30 -1.37 -13.01
CA LEU A 20 -6.21 -2.01 -12.28
C LEU A 20 -6.15 -3.53 -12.50
N LYS A 21 -4.94 -4.07 -12.48
CA LYS A 21 -4.66 -5.51 -12.56
C LYS A 21 -4.10 -6.02 -11.24
N PHE A 22 -4.56 -7.19 -10.84
CA PHE A 22 -4.20 -7.81 -9.56
C PHE A 22 -3.63 -9.20 -9.78
N THR A 23 -2.67 -9.59 -8.95
CA THR A 23 -2.06 -10.93 -8.93
C THR A 23 -2.49 -11.70 -7.70
N PRO A 24 -2.60 -13.04 -7.74
CA PRO A 24 -2.87 -13.85 -6.55
C PRO A 24 -1.88 -13.53 -5.43
N PHE A 25 -2.38 -13.42 -4.20
CA PHE A 25 -1.58 -13.04 -3.04
C PHE A 25 -1.79 -13.98 -1.85
N ILE A 26 -3.04 -14.18 -1.42
CA ILE A 26 -3.36 -15.09 -0.31
C ILE A 26 -4.40 -16.08 -0.81
N SER A 27 -4.10 -17.37 -0.70
CA SER A 27 -4.97 -18.44 -1.12
C SER A 27 -6.17 -18.62 -0.18
N GLU A 28 -7.24 -19.22 -0.67
CA GLU A 28 -8.39 -19.61 0.13
C GLU A 28 -8.02 -20.53 1.32
N ALA A 29 -7.02 -21.39 1.15
CA ALA A 29 -6.53 -22.28 2.21
C ALA A 29 -5.86 -21.50 3.35
N GLU A 30 -5.05 -20.48 3.02
CA GLU A 30 -4.43 -19.59 4.01
C GLU A 30 -5.47 -18.76 4.75
N ILE A 31 -6.47 -18.23 4.03
CA ILE A 31 -7.61 -17.51 4.61
C ILE A 31 -8.35 -18.39 5.62
N ASN A 32 -8.70 -19.61 5.21
CA ASN A 32 -9.40 -20.56 6.08
C ASN A 32 -8.58 -20.94 7.33
N THR A 33 -7.26 -21.02 7.20
CA THR A 33 -6.34 -21.25 8.33
C THR A 33 -6.36 -20.06 9.29
N GLY A 34 -6.30 -18.83 8.77
CA GLY A 34 -6.40 -17.60 9.58
C GLY A 34 -7.73 -17.51 10.33
N ILE A 35 -8.85 -17.80 9.65
CA ILE A 35 -10.18 -17.82 10.29
C ILE A 35 -10.24 -18.90 11.38
N GLY A 36 -9.69 -20.08 11.12
CA GLY A 36 -9.62 -21.17 12.11
C GLY A 36 -8.86 -20.78 13.37
N LYS A 37 -7.74 -20.07 13.22
CA LYS A 37 -6.94 -19.52 14.32
C LYS A 37 -7.75 -18.54 15.17
N VAL A 38 -8.39 -17.56 14.55
CA VAL A 38 -9.23 -16.57 15.24
C VAL A 38 -10.40 -17.25 15.95
N ALA A 39 -11.09 -18.17 15.29
CA ALA A 39 -12.20 -18.91 15.87
C ALA A 39 -11.78 -19.72 17.10
N ALA A 40 -10.61 -20.36 17.09
CA ALA A 40 -10.10 -21.12 18.23
C ALA A 40 -9.87 -20.23 19.45
N GLN A 41 -9.26 -19.06 19.26
CA GLN A 41 -9.01 -18.09 20.34
C GLN A 41 -10.32 -17.54 20.92
N ILE A 42 -11.28 -17.16 20.07
CA ILE A 42 -12.58 -16.66 20.52
C ILE A 42 -13.37 -17.74 21.27
N ASN A 43 -13.35 -18.97 20.79
CA ASN A 43 -14.02 -20.09 21.49
C ASN A 43 -13.44 -20.32 22.88
N GLU A 44 -12.16 -20.13 23.11
CA GLU A 44 -11.54 -20.22 24.43
C GLU A 44 -11.95 -19.07 25.34
N ASP A 45 -11.81 -17.83 24.87
CA ASP A 45 -12.06 -16.62 25.67
C ASP A 45 -13.55 -16.41 26.01
N PHE A 46 -14.44 -16.92 25.16
CA PHE A 46 -15.88 -16.76 25.29
C PHE A 46 -16.61 -18.08 25.64
N LYS A 47 -15.88 -19.05 26.14
CA LYS A 47 -16.49 -20.32 26.61
C LYS A 47 -17.55 -20.08 27.71
N GLY A 48 -18.78 -20.52 27.45
CA GLY A 48 -19.91 -20.33 28.37
C GLY A 48 -20.47 -18.91 28.43
N LYS A 49 -20.10 -18.04 27.47
CA LYS A 49 -20.64 -16.69 27.32
C LYS A 49 -21.44 -16.59 26.02
N THR A 50 -22.32 -15.59 25.98
CA THR A 50 -23.12 -15.25 24.79
C THR A 50 -22.70 -13.86 24.27
N PRO A 51 -21.63 -13.78 23.49
CA PRO A 51 -21.17 -12.51 22.93
C PRO A 51 -22.08 -12.00 21.81
N VAL A 52 -21.98 -10.70 21.53
CA VAL A 52 -22.52 -10.08 20.33
C VAL A 52 -21.40 -9.97 19.29
N PHE A 53 -21.56 -10.64 18.16
CA PHE A 53 -20.71 -10.44 17.00
C PHE A 53 -21.19 -9.23 16.22
N LEU A 54 -20.36 -8.22 16.09
CA LEU A 54 -20.65 -6.97 15.40
C LEU A 54 -19.80 -6.86 14.13
N GLY A 55 -20.35 -7.25 12.99
CA GLY A 55 -19.67 -7.21 11.68
C GLY A 55 -19.75 -5.83 11.06
N ILE A 56 -18.61 -5.31 10.58
CA ILE A 56 -18.54 -4.00 9.93
C ILE A 56 -18.69 -4.18 8.42
N LEU A 57 -19.78 -3.68 7.90
CA LEU A 57 -20.10 -3.76 6.47
C LEU A 57 -19.41 -2.64 5.68
N ASN A 58 -19.07 -2.91 4.40
CA ASN A 58 -19.43 -4.12 3.62
C ASN A 58 -18.34 -5.22 3.68
N GLY A 59 -17.08 -4.89 3.98
CA GLY A 59 -15.95 -5.80 3.78
C GLY A 59 -15.98 -7.06 4.63
N ALA A 60 -16.39 -6.94 5.90
CA ALA A 60 -16.31 -8.03 6.86
C ALA A 60 -17.32 -9.18 6.65
N PHE A 61 -18.27 -9.09 5.70
CA PHE A 61 -19.39 -10.02 5.61
C PHE A 61 -18.96 -11.48 5.40
N LEU A 62 -17.97 -11.76 4.56
CA LEU A 62 -17.47 -13.13 4.33
C LEU A 62 -16.73 -13.66 5.56
N PHE A 63 -15.84 -12.86 6.11
CA PHE A 63 -15.10 -13.22 7.33
C PHE A 63 -16.05 -13.48 8.49
N ALA A 64 -17.03 -12.60 8.72
CA ALA A 64 -18.02 -12.75 9.77
C ALA A 64 -18.81 -14.05 9.61
N ALA A 65 -19.32 -14.33 8.41
CA ALA A 65 -20.08 -15.53 8.14
C ALA A 65 -19.29 -16.83 8.46
N GLU A 66 -18.03 -16.90 8.01
CA GLU A 66 -17.20 -18.08 8.25
C GLU A 66 -16.72 -18.20 9.71
N LEU A 67 -16.43 -17.08 10.37
CA LEU A 67 -16.03 -17.05 11.77
C LEU A 67 -17.17 -17.51 12.68
N ILE A 68 -18.37 -16.95 12.49
CA ILE A 68 -19.54 -17.25 13.30
C ILE A 68 -19.92 -18.74 13.19
N LYS A 69 -19.85 -19.34 12.01
CA LYS A 69 -20.07 -20.79 11.81
C LYS A 69 -19.11 -21.68 12.63
N LYS A 70 -17.96 -21.17 13.03
CA LYS A 70 -16.93 -21.87 13.81
C LYS A 70 -17.03 -21.59 15.32
N PHE A 71 -17.89 -20.67 15.73
CA PHE A 71 -18.15 -20.42 17.15
C PHE A 71 -18.99 -21.55 17.77
N LYS A 72 -18.63 -21.99 18.97
CA LYS A 72 -19.20 -23.18 19.62
C LYS A 72 -20.15 -22.85 20.78
N GLY A 73 -20.79 -21.71 20.74
CA GLY A 73 -21.71 -21.27 21.78
C GLY A 73 -22.88 -20.49 21.18
N ASP A 74 -23.77 -20.05 22.06
CA ASP A 74 -24.83 -19.11 21.67
C ASP A 74 -24.22 -17.72 21.43
N CYS A 75 -24.70 -17.02 20.42
CA CYS A 75 -24.27 -15.68 20.11
C CYS A 75 -25.39 -14.90 19.46
N GLU A 76 -25.28 -13.58 19.55
CA GLU A 76 -26.07 -12.65 18.74
C GLU A 76 -25.20 -12.08 17.61
N VAL A 77 -25.82 -11.74 16.49
CA VAL A 77 -25.12 -11.27 15.31
C VAL A 77 -25.77 -9.99 14.80
N HIS A 78 -25.00 -8.91 14.73
CA HIS A 78 -25.43 -7.66 14.14
C HIS A 78 -24.44 -7.22 13.08
N PHE A 79 -24.95 -6.55 12.05
CA PHE A 79 -24.14 -5.93 11.01
C PHE A 79 -24.40 -4.43 11.00
N VAL A 80 -23.33 -3.66 10.95
CA VAL A 80 -23.39 -2.19 10.97
C VAL A 80 -22.50 -1.60 9.90
N ARG A 81 -22.83 -0.38 9.48
CA ARG A 81 -21.94 0.48 8.68
C ARG A 81 -21.59 1.71 9.48
N LEU A 82 -20.33 2.13 9.39
CA LEU A 82 -19.95 3.47 9.80
C LEU A 82 -20.46 4.49 8.77
N SER A 83 -21.18 5.47 9.25
CA SER A 83 -21.55 6.66 8.46
C SER A 83 -20.96 7.90 9.09
N SER A 84 -20.36 8.74 8.28
CA SER A 84 -19.96 10.08 8.67
C SER A 84 -20.96 11.08 8.07
N TYR A 85 -21.65 11.85 8.92
CA TYR A 85 -22.46 12.95 8.48
C TYR A 85 -21.65 14.24 8.57
N GLU A 86 -21.63 15.01 7.50
CA GLU A 86 -21.20 16.41 7.58
C GLU A 86 -22.36 17.19 8.16
N GLY A 87 -22.29 17.53 9.43
CA GLY A 87 -23.28 18.38 10.07
C GLY A 87 -23.21 19.82 9.54
N THR A 88 -24.34 20.48 9.35
CA THR A 88 -24.44 21.89 8.96
C THR A 88 -24.01 22.88 10.06
N GLY A 89 -23.39 22.38 11.14
CA GLY A 89 -22.89 23.17 12.27
C GLY A 89 -21.36 23.08 12.40
N THR A 90 -20.78 24.08 12.99
CA THR A 90 -19.35 24.38 13.12
C THR A 90 -18.48 23.38 13.88
N THR A 91 -18.95 22.16 14.18
CA THR A 91 -18.23 21.19 15.01
C THR A 91 -18.37 19.75 14.50
N GLY A 92 -17.52 19.35 13.59
CA GLY A 92 -17.10 17.95 13.49
C GLY A 92 -18.04 16.98 12.77
N LYS A 93 -17.44 15.96 12.16
CA LYS A 93 -18.11 14.77 11.62
C LYS A 93 -18.78 14.00 12.76
N VAL A 94 -20.08 13.76 12.65
CA VAL A 94 -20.80 12.85 13.55
C VAL A 94 -20.71 11.46 12.96
N GLU A 95 -20.03 10.56 13.67
CA GLU A 95 -19.97 9.15 13.30
C GLU A 95 -21.06 8.38 14.03
N SER A 96 -21.78 7.52 13.32
CA SER A 96 -22.80 6.65 13.88
C SER A 96 -22.77 5.27 13.25
N LEU A 97 -23.25 4.26 13.98
CA LEU A 97 -23.46 2.92 13.45
C LEU A 97 -24.86 2.85 12.82
N MET A 98 -24.89 2.72 11.50
CA MET A 98 -26.12 2.41 10.78
C MET A 98 -26.39 0.91 10.79
N GLY A 99 -27.66 0.52 11.01
CA GLY A 99 -28.06 -0.90 11.02
C GLY A 99 -28.17 -1.53 12.42
N LEU A 100 -27.69 -0.85 13.46
CA LEU A 100 -27.87 -1.31 14.83
C LEU A 100 -29.32 -1.03 15.27
N THR A 101 -30.09 -2.09 15.50
CA THR A 101 -31.51 -2.01 15.90
C THR A 101 -31.72 -2.24 17.40
N GLU A 102 -30.72 -2.77 18.08
CA GLU A 102 -30.78 -3.14 19.49
C GLU A 102 -29.67 -2.49 20.30
N SER A 103 -29.93 -2.24 21.59
CA SER A 103 -28.94 -1.64 22.47
C SER A 103 -27.83 -2.63 22.83
N LEU A 104 -26.58 -2.22 22.72
CA LEU A 104 -25.40 -2.98 23.13
C LEU A 104 -25.01 -2.74 24.61
N LYS A 105 -25.80 -1.94 25.36
CA LYS A 105 -25.48 -1.58 26.73
C LYS A 105 -25.32 -2.82 27.62
N GLY A 106 -24.18 -2.90 28.30
CA GLY A 106 -23.86 -4.01 29.20
C GLY A 106 -23.51 -5.33 28.53
N ARG A 107 -23.40 -5.35 27.18
CA ARG A 107 -23.06 -6.55 26.41
C ARG A 107 -21.54 -6.71 26.25
N GLU A 108 -21.10 -7.95 26.07
CA GLU A 108 -19.75 -8.28 25.61
C GLU A 108 -19.77 -8.39 24.08
N VAL A 109 -18.97 -7.54 23.39
CA VAL A 109 -19.02 -7.39 21.94
C VAL A 109 -17.72 -7.89 21.30
N ILE A 110 -17.82 -8.59 20.18
CA ILE A 110 -16.70 -8.94 19.32
C ILE A 110 -16.88 -8.18 18.00
N ILE A 111 -16.06 -7.17 17.79
CA ILE A 111 -16.00 -6.42 16.53
C ILE A 111 -15.34 -7.31 15.48
N ILE A 112 -15.96 -7.45 14.31
CA ILE A 112 -15.41 -8.19 13.17
C ILE A 112 -15.13 -7.22 12.04
N GLU A 113 -13.87 -7.11 11.67
CA GLU A 113 -13.38 -6.27 10.58
C GLU A 113 -12.62 -7.13 9.56
N ASP A 114 -12.77 -6.85 8.29
CA ASP A 114 -12.05 -7.55 7.22
C ASP A 114 -10.56 -7.24 7.25
N ILE A 115 -10.22 -5.95 7.38
CA ILE A 115 -8.84 -5.47 7.40
C ILE A 115 -8.66 -4.33 8.39
N VAL A 116 -7.62 -4.41 9.20
CA VAL A 116 -7.13 -3.29 10.01
C VAL A 116 -5.85 -2.76 9.37
N ASP A 117 -5.97 -1.58 8.76
CA ASP A 117 -4.89 -0.82 8.13
C ASP A 117 -4.44 0.31 9.07
N THR A 118 -4.80 1.56 8.83
CA THR A 118 -4.44 2.71 9.68
C THR A 118 -5.15 2.72 11.04
N GLY A 119 -6.25 1.98 11.18
CA GLY A 119 -7.04 1.84 12.41
C GLY A 119 -8.07 2.94 12.63
N ASN A 120 -8.35 3.80 11.65
CA ASN A 120 -9.35 4.87 11.80
C ASN A 120 -10.76 4.33 12.06
N THR A 121 -11.17 3.29 11.34
CA THR A 121 -12.44 2.58 11.57
C THR A 121 -12.56 2.10 13.01
N ILE A 122 -11.53 1.41 13.50
CA ILE A 122 -11.48 0.86 14.85
C ILE A 122 -11.57 1.96 15.92
N GLU A 123 -10.86 3.06 15.73
CA GLU A 123 -10.92 4.21 16.65
C GLU A 123 -12.33 4.84 16.69
N SER A 124 -13.01 4.90 15.56
CA SER A 124 -14.38 5.41 15.49
C SER A 124 -15.36 4.49 16.21
N ILE A 125 -15.24 3.18 16.00
CA ILE A 125 -16.08 2.17 16.66
C ILE A 125 -15.83 2.18 18.17
N ASP A 126 -14.59 2.27 18.63
CA ASP A 126 -14.22 2.38 20.04
C ASP A 126 -15.00 3.52 20.74
N LYS A 127 -14.98 4.71 20.13
CA LYS A 127 -15.70 5.90 20.66
C LYS A 127 -17.21 5.65 20.74
N ILE A 128 -17.79 5.00 19.73
CA ILE A 128 -19.23 4.71 19.68
C ILE A 128 -19.59 3.66 20.76
N LEU A 129 -18.86 2.55 20.84
CA LEU A 129 -19.16 1.49 21.82
C LEU A 129 -19.00 1.96 23.26
N LYS A 130 -18.01 2.80 23.54
CA LYS A 130 -17.87 3.45 24.84
C LYS A 130 -19.08 4.32 25.20
N LYS A 131 -19.61 5.07 24.23
CA LYS A 131 -20.81 5.90 24.40
C LYS A 131 -22.06 5.05 24.59
N GLU A 132 -22.17 3.91 23.88
CA GLU A 132 -23.26 2.94 24.03
C GLU A 132 -23.23 2.22 25.38
N GLY A 133 -22.14 2.25 26.13
CA GLY A 133 -22.01 1.65 27.45
C GLY A 133 -21.92 0.11 27.39
N VAL A 134 -21.24 -0.44 26.42
CA VAL A 134 -20.95 -1.88 26.37
C VAL A 134 -20.14 -2.31 27.60
N LYS A 135 -20.32 -3.55 28.05
CA LYS A 135 -19.55 -4.08 29.18
C LYS A 135 -18.06 -4.22 28.86
N SER A 136 -17.76 -4.76 27.69
CA SER A 136 -16.44 -4.91 27.14
C SER A 136 -16.52 -5.19 25.64
N TYR A 137 -15.43 -4.97 24.91
CA TYR A 137 -15.33 -5.43 23.53
C TYR A 137 -13.94 -5.99 23.24
N LYS A 138 -13.86 -6.82 22.21
CA LYS A 138 -12.68 -7.41 21.60
C LYS A 138 -12.71 -7.14 20.11
N ILE A 139 -11.55 -7.05 19.47
CA ILE A 139 -11.41 -6.76 18.04
C ILE A 139 -10.84 -7.98 17.34
N ALA A 140 -11.58 -8.51 16.36
CA ALA A 140 -11.16 -9.57 15.47
C ALA A 140 -11.00 -9.02 14.04
N THR A 141 -9.87 -9.25 13.43
CA THR A 141 -9.64 -8.91 12.03
C THR A 141 -9.07 -10.08 11.25
N LEU A 142 -9.47 -10.23 9.99
CA LEU A 142 -8.90 -11.25 9.13
C LEU A 142 -7.50 -10.83 8.66
N PHE A 143 -7.36 -9.60 8.19
CA PHE A 143 -6.08 -9.05 7.73
C PHE A 143 -5.63 -7.88 8.60
N TYR A 144 -4.35 -7.90 8.97
CA TYR A 144 -3.74 -6.84 9.78
C TYR A 144 -2.46 -6.34 9.12
N LYS A 145 -2.32 -5.02 8.99
CA LYS A 145 -1.13 -4.35 8.46
C LYS A 145 -0.36 -3.66 9.59
N PRO A 146 0.55 -4.35 10.29
CA PRO A 146 1.25 -3.78 11.44
C PRO A 146 2.06 -2.54 11.12
N ALA A 147 2.65 -2.46 9.91
CA ALA A 147 3.44 -1.31 9.47
C ALA A 147 2.59 -0.04 9.23
N ALA A 148 1.30 -0.20 8.89
CA ALA A 148 0.39 0.91 8.65
C ALA A 148 -0.39 1.33 9.89
N TYR A 149 -0.54 0.44 10.86
CA TYR A 149 -1.33 0.67 12.08
C TYR A 149 -0.66 1.69 13.01
N LYS A 150 -1.35 2.78 13.32
CA LYS A 150 -0.80 3.90 14.11
C LYS A 150 -1.61 4.23 15.36
N LYS A 151 -2.50 3.32 15.80
CA LYS A 151 -3.37 3.56 16.96
C LYS A 151 -2.88 2.79 18.18
N ALA A 152 -3.27 3.26 19.37
CA ALA A 152 -2.93 2.59 20.63
C ALA A 152 -3.89 1.45 21.01
N LEU A 153 -4.95 1.22 20.24
CA LEU A 153 -5.93 0.17 20.51
C LEU A 153 -5.35 -1.20 20.16
N HIS A 154 -5.48 -2.14 21.08
CA HIS A 154 -5.02 -3.51 20.86
C HIS A 154 -5.97 -4.26 19.92
N ILE A 155 -5.42 -5.00 18.97
CA ILE A 155 -6.18 -5.92 18.11
C ILE A 155 -6.06 -7.30 18.75
N ASP A 156 -7.18 -7.83 19.25
CA ASP A 156 -7.19 -9.03 20.10
C ASP A 156 -6.98 -10.31 19.30
N TYR A 157 -7.61 -10.42 18.13
CA TYR A 157 -7.57 -11.62 17.30
C TYR A 157 -7.20 -11.25 15.87
N VAL A 158 -6.05 -11.72 15.44
CA VAL A 158 -5.50 -11.47 14.09
C VAL A 158 -5.43 -12.77 13.32
N GLY A 159 -6.10 -12.85 12.18
CA GLY A 159 -6.02 -13.99 11.27
C GLY A 159 -4.64 -14.06 10.62
N LEU A 160 -4.34 -13.08 9.79
CA LEU A 160 -3.12 -12.99 8.99
C LEU A 160 -2.52 -11.58 9.09
N GLU A 161 -1.22 -11.50 9.37
CA GLU A 161 -0.45 -10.26 9.21
C GLU A 161 0.02 -10.15 7.77
N ILE A 162 -0.12 -8.98 7.17
CA ILE A 162 0.21 -8.72 5.78
C ILE A 162 1.02 -7.42 5.63
N PRO A 163 1.85 -7.30 4.57
CA PRO A 163 2.51 -6.05 4.23
C PRO A 163 1.51 -4.97 3.78
N ASN A 164 2.00 -3.75 3.57
CA ASN A 164 1.16 -2.59 3.21
C ASN A 164 0.78 -2.58 1.71
N ASP A 165 0.48 -3.74 1.13
CA ASP A 165 -0.02 -3.85 -0.23
C ASP A 165 -1.49 -3.43 -0.35
N PHE A 166 -1.89 -2.89 -1.50
CA PHE A 166 -3.30 -2.71 -1.83
C PHE A 166 -3.89 -4.05 -2.31
N ILE A 167 -4.90 -4.53 -1.61
CA ILE A 167 -5.47 -5.86 -1.81
C ILE A 167 -6.98 -5.82 -2.07
N VAL A 168 -7.47 -6.80 -2.79
CA VAL A 168 -8.89 -7.02 -3.10
C VAL A 168 -9.23 -8.51 -2.98
N GLY A 169 -10.50 -8.81 -2.87
CA GLY A 169 -10.99 -10.20 -2.75
C GLY A 169 -11.37 -10.54 -1.32
N TYR A 170 -12.13 -11.61 -1.17
CA TYR A 170 -12.63 -12.11 0.10
C TYR A 170 -13.31 -11.03 0.96
N GLY A 171 -14.24 -10.28 0.38
CA GLY A 171 -14.93 -9.17 1.03
C GLY A 171 -14.37 -7.79 0.71
N LEU A 172 -13.07 -7.67 0.43
CA LEU A 172 -12.40 -6.43 0.04
C LEU A 172 -12.68 -6.07 -1.41
N ASP A 173 -12.78 -4.77 -1.71
CA ASP A 173 -13.11 -4.28 -3.04
C ASP A 173 -12.16 -3.20 -3.56
N TYR A 174 -12.25 -3.00 -4.87
CA TYR A 174 -11.81 -1.81 -5.56
C TYR A 174 -13.00 -1.22 -6.33
N ASP A 175 -13.43 -0.06 -5.88
CA ASP A 175 -14.60 0.67 -6.44
C ASP A 175 -15.83 -0.23 -6.67
N GLY A 176 -16.20 -0.97 -5.60
CA GLY A 176 -17.39 -1.84 -5.57
C GLY A 176 -17.18 -3.24 -6.13
N LEU A 177 -16.10 -3.54 -6.85
CA LEU A 177 -15.82 -4.84 -7.45
C LEU A 177 -14.76 -5.63 -6.69
N GLY A 178 -14.81 -6.98 -6.80
CA GLY A 178 -13.81 -7.90 -6.25
C GLY A 178 -14.23 -8.62 -4.96
N ARG A 179 -15.25 -8.17 -4.24
CA ARG A 179 -15.67 -8.77 -2.96
C ARG A 179 -16.03 -10.25 -3.03
N ASN A 180 -16.49 -10.72 -4.18
CA ASN A 180 -16.91 -12.11 -4.44
C ASN A 180 -15.77 -13.06 -4.78
N LEU A 181 -14.54 -12.59 -4.91
CA LEU A 181 -13.39 -13.44 -5.16
C LEU A 181 -13.11 -14.31 -3.91
N THR A 182 -12.82 -15.60 -4.12
CA THR A 182 -12.64 -16.58 -3.02
C THR A 182 -11.26 -16.49 -2.36
N GLN A 183 -10.31 -15.85 -3.01
CA GLN A 183 -8.95 -15.60 -2.53
C GLN A 183 -8.62 -14.11 -2.61
N VAL A 184 -7.51 -13.71 -2.00
CA VAL A 184 -7.05 -12.33 -2.01
C VAL A 184 -6.01 -12.14 -3.10
N TYR A 185 -6.13 -11.02 -3.79
CA TYR A 185 -5.23 -10.58 -4.84
C TYR A 185 -4.62 -9.25 -4.43
N LYS A 186 -3.36 -9.03 -4.78
CA LYS A 186 -2.70 -7.73 -4.58
C LYS A 186 -2.54 -6.98 -5.88
N LEU A 187 -2.58 -5.68 -5.79
CA LEU A 187 -2.33 -4.80 -6.93
C LEU A 187 -1.02 -5.23 -7.60
N LYS A 188 -1.11 -5.51 -8.90
CA LYS A 188 0.08 -5.78 -9.69
C LYS A 188 0.84 -4.47 -9.81
N SER A 189 1.93 -4.34 -9.06
CA SER A 189 2.83 -3.22 -9.26
C SER A 189 3.29 -3.21 -10.71
N LYS A 190 3.21 -2.06 -11.38
CA LYS A 190 3.82 -1.88 -12.69
C LYS A 190 5.32 -2.08 -12.45
N LYS A 191 5.89 -3.16 -13.01
CA LYS A 191 7.33 -3.36 -12.88
C LYS A 191 7.99 -2.17 -13.57
N MET A 192 8.41 -1.20 -12.77
CA MET A 192 9.14 -0.05 -13.29
C MET A 192 10.53 -0.49 -13.70
N THR A 193 10.99 -0.01 -14.83
CA THR A 193 12.34 -0.25 -15.31
C THR A 193 13.18 0.99 -15.01
N ASN A 194 14.03 0.91 -13.98
CA ASN A 194 14.88 2.02 -13.57
C ASN A 194 16.31 1.73 -13.99
N ILE A 195 16.84 2.54 -14.88
CA ILE A 195 18.18 2.40 -15.46
C ILE A 195 19.05 3.54 -14.95
N VAL A 196 20.25 3.18 -14.49
CA VAL A 196 21.30 4.16 -14.16
C VAL A 196 22.33 4.16 -15.29
N LEU A 197 22.60 5.35 -15.88
CA LEU A 197 23.62 5.53 -16.93
C LEU A 197 24.87 6.16 -16.36
N PHE A 198 26.00 5.48 -16.55
CA PHE A 198 27.34 5.96 -16.23
C PHE A 198 28.16 6.20 -17.49
N GLY A 199 29.24 6.95 -17.38
CA GLY A 199 30.23 7.19 -18.41
C GLY A 199 30.79 8.60 -18.34
N PRO A 200 31.96 8.86 -18.97
CA PRO A 200 32.59 10.17 -18.98
C PRO A 200 31.76 11.22 -19.75
N PRO A 201 32.00 12.49 -19.53
CA PRO A 201 31.44 13.55 -20.39
C PRO A 201 31.81 13.26 -21.87
N GLY A 202 30.86 13.43 -22.77
CA GLY A 202 31.09 13.14 -24.21
C GLY A 202 30.81 11.70 -24.65
N ALA A 203 30.71 10.71 -23.73
CA ALA A 203 30.50 9.30 -24.06
C ALA A 203 29.13 8.96 -24.70
N GLY A 204 28.31 9.95 -25.02
CA GLY A 204 27.01 9.71 -25.66
C GLY A 204 25.86 9.31 -24.74
N LYS A 205 26.00 9.47 -23.42
CA LYS A 205 24.95 9.14 -22.44
C LYS A 205 23.58 9.71 -22.81
N GLY A 206 23.49 10.99 -23.11
CA GLY A 206 22.25 11.66 -23.50
C GLY A 206 21.60 11.08 -24.77
N THR A 207 22.41 10.70 -25.75
CA THR A 207 21.92 10.02 -26.96
C THR A 207 21.33 8.65 -26.65
N GLN A 208 22.04 7.85 -25.84
CA GLN A 208 21.54 6.54 -25.42
C GLN A 208 20.32 6.66 -24.51
N ALA A 209 20.30 7.63 -23.60
CA ALA A 209 19.13 7.92 -22.77
C ALA A 209 17.88 8.23 -23.61
N THR A 210 18.03 9.01 -24.70
CA THR A 210 16.92 9.32 -25.60
C THR A 210 16.38 8.06 -26.28
N ILE A 211 17.26 7.21 -26.80
CA ILE A 211 16.87 5.95 -27.45
C ILE A 211 16.13 5.02 -26.46
N LEU A 212 16.70 4.83 -25.26
CA LEU A 212 16.08 4.00 -24.21
C LEU A 212 14.76 4.57 -23.72
N LYS A 213 14.67 5.88 -23.55
CA LYS A 213 13.44 6.58 -23.18
C LYS A 213 12.32 6.27 -24.15
N ASP A 214 12.55 6.42 -25.44
CA ASP A 214 11.53 6.24 -26.47
C ASP A 214 11.17 4.75 -26.66
N HIS A 215 12.15 3.85 -26.58
CA HIS A 215 11.93 2.42 -26.77
C HIS A 215 11.16 1.77 -25.62
N TYR A 216 11.48 2.14 -24.36
CA TYR A 216 10.88 1.53 -23.17
C TYR A 216 9.82 2.41 -22.50
N ASN A 217 9.51 3.58 -23.04
CA ASN A 217 8.64 4.59 -22.45
C ASN A 217 9.08 4.95 -21.02
N LEU A 218 10.36 5.31 -20.86
CA LEU A 218 10.95 5.71 -19.58
C LEU A 218 11.03 7.23 -19.48
N LYS A 219 11.01 7.76 -18.25
CA LYS A 219 11.32 9.17 -18.02
C LYS A 219 12.82 9.36 -17.84
N HIS A 220 13.43 10.22 -18.64
CA HIS A 220 14.83 10.60 -18.50
C HIS A 220 14.97 11.67 -17.42
N ILE A 221 15.76 11.40 -16.40
CA ILE A 221 16.10 12.31 -15.31
C ILE A 221 17.59 12.57 -15.36
N SER A 222 17.96 13.74 -15.89
CA SER A 222 19.33 14.23 -15.89
C SER A 222 19.53 15.17 -14.71
N THR A 223 20.56 14.93 -13.89
CA THR A 223 20.90 15.83 -12.78
C THR A 223 21.10 17.27 -13.27
N GLY A 224 21.74 17.45 -14.41
CA GLY A 224 21.95 18.77 -15.00
C GLY A 224 20.65 19.50 -15.32
N ASP A 225 19.65 18.78 -15.87
CA ASP A 225 18.34 19.37 -16.20
C ASP A 225 17.54 19.67 -14.94
N VAL A 226 17.57 18.79 -13.97
CA VAL A 226 16.89 18.98 -12.66
C VAL A 226 17.44 20.23 -11.96
N PHE A 227 18.76 20.41 -11.92
CA PHE A 227 19.37 21.63 -11.36
C PHE A 227 18.97 22.87 -12.14
N ARG A 228 19.10 22.86 -13.48
CA ARG A 228 18.70 23.99 -14.35
C ARG A 228 17.23 24.38 -14.14
N TYR A 229 16.35 23.40 -14.09
CA TYR A 229 14.92 23.63 -13.86
C TYR A 229 14.66 24.28 -12.51
N ASN A 230 15.21 23.73 -11.43
CA ASN A 230 14.99 24.22 -10.07
C ASN A 230 15.55 25.64 -9.87
N ILE A 231 16.75 25.93 -10.41
CA ILE A 231 17.36 27.27 -10.34
C ILE A 231 16.55 28.28 -11.17
N LYS A 232 16.14 27.91 -12.38
CA LYS A 232 15.37 28.79 -13.26
C LYS A 232 14.00 29.14 -12.71
N ASN A 233 13.35 28.18 -12.04
CA ASN A 233 12.02 28.37 -11.45
C ASN A 233 12.07 28.82 -9.98
N GLU A 234 13.25 29.15 -9.46
CA GLU A 234 13.45 29.67 -8.09
C GLU A 234 12.78 28.83 -7.00
N THR A 235 12.78 27.49 -7.18
CA THR A 235 12.29 26.62 -6.12
C THR A 235 13.14 26.75 -4.86
N GLU A 236 12.64 26.36 -3.70
CA GLU A 236 13.44 26.45 -2.45
C GLU A 236 14.74 25.65 -2.53
N LEU A 237 14.71 24.45 -3.13
CA LEU A 237 15.91 23.65 -3.39
C LEU A 237 16.82 24.32 -4.44
N GLY A 238 16.24 24.97 -5.46
CA GLY A 238 16.98 25.70 -6.47
C GLY A 238 17.71 26.91 -5.92
N LYS A 239 17.08 27.70 -5.04
CA LYS A 239 17.71 28.83 -4.32
C LYS A 239 18.85 28.34 -3.44
N LEU A 240 18.63 27.22 -2.71
CA LEU A 240 19.64 26.62 -1.84
C LEU A 240 20.85 26.15 -2.66
N ALA A 241 20.63 25.41 -3.75
CA ALA A 241 21.69 24.94 -4.64
C ALA A 241 22.49 26.11 -5.22
N LYS A 242 21.80 27.16 -5.70
CA LYS A 242 22.42 28.36 -6.22
C LYS A 242 23.32 29.05 -5.19
N ALA A 243 22.90 29.12 -3.93
CA ALA A 243 23.68 29.74 -2.87
C ALA A 243 25.04 29.04 -2.61
N TYR A 244 25.15 27.72 -2.83
CA TYR A 244 26.40 26.98 -2.79
C TYR A 244 27.24 27.25 -4.06
N MET A 245 26.60 27.20 -5.24
CA MET A 245 27.28 27.40 -6.52
C MET A 245 27.87 28.81 -6.67
N ASP A 246 27.14 29.83 -6.22
CA ASP A 246 27.60 31.24 -6.23
C ASP A 246 28.83 31.46 -5.32
N LYS A 247 29.04 30.58 -4.34
CA LYS A 247 30.24 30.59 -3.49
C LYS A 247 31.35 29.66 -4.00
N GLY A 248 31.18 29.04 -5.17
CA GLY A 248 32.13 28.07 -5.70
C GLY A 248 32.19 26.76 -4.89
N GLN A 249 31.17 26.46 -4.10
CA GLN A 249 31.07 25.26 -3.27
C GLN A 249 30.28 24.16 -3.97
N LEU A 250 30.58 22.90 -3.65
CA LEU A 250 29.78 21.78 -4.12
C LEU A 250 28.41 21.81 -3.40
N VAL A 251 27.35 21.54 -4.18
CA VAL A 251 26.00 21.38 -3.60
C VAL A 251 25.97 20.09 -2.79
N PRO A 252 25.48 20.11 -1.54
CA PRO A 252 25.39 18.93 -0.72
C PRO A 252 24.57 17.80 -1.36
N ASP A 253 24.96 16.54 -1.13
CA ASP A 253 24.25 15.36 -1.64
C ASP A 253 22.78 15.35 -1.24
N THR A 254 22.44 15.78 -0.03
CA THR A 254 21.04 15.87 0.43
C THR A 254 20.19 16.76 -0.46
N VAL A 255 20.68 17.91 -0.89
CA VAL A 255 19.93 18.81 -1.79
C VAL A 255 19.74 18.19 -3.16
N THR A 256 20.77 17.51 -3.68
CA THR A 256 20.69 16.79 -4.96
C THR A 256 19.67 15.65 -4.90
N ILE A 257 19.70 14.88 -3.82
CA ILE A 257 18.78 13.76 -3.57
C ILE A 257 17.33 14.27 -3.47
N ASP A 258 17.09 15.34 -2.71
CA ASP A 258 15.74 15.91 -2.55
C ASP A 258 15.17 16.45 -3.86
N MET A 259 16.00 17.07 -4.70
CA MET A 259 15.59 17.50 -6.04
C MET A 259 15.18 16.32 -6.93
N LEU A 260 15.93 15.21 -6.88
CA LEU A 260 15.62 14.01 -7.66
C LEU A 260 14.36 13.30 -7.15
N LYS A 261 14.22 13.19 -5.84
CA LYS A 261 12.98 12.63 -5.21
C LYS A 261 11.75 13.43 -5.64
N ALA A 262 11.84 14.75 -5.66
CA ALA A 262 10.75 15.62 -6.11
C ALA A 262 10.41 15.39 -7.58
N GLU A 263 11.41 15.27 -8.48
CA GLU A 263 11.21 15.03 -9.90
C GLU A 263 10.58 13.65 -10.17
N VAL A 264 11.04 12.60 -9.47
CA VAL A 264 10.46 11.24 -9.56
C VAL A 264 8.99 11.24 -9.13
N ARG A 265 8.67 11.88 -8.02
CA ARG A 265 7.29 11.95 -7.49
C ARG A 265 6.34 12.75 -8.38
N GLN A 266 6.83 13.75 -9.12
CA GLN A 266 6.02 14.51 -10.09
C GLN A 266 5.76 13.72 -11.37
N ALA A 267 6.59 12.72 -11.67
CA ALA A 267 6.48 11.93 -12.88
C ALA A 267 5.47 10.80 -12.70
N SER A 268 4.18 11.07 -12.95
CA SER A 268 3.09 10.09 -12.83
C SER A 268 2.99 9.12 -14.01
N GLU A 269 3.65 9.39 -15.14
CA GLU A 269 3.54 8.61 -16.37
C GLU A 269 4.88 8.00 -16.79
N GLY A 270 4.83 6.79 -17.35
CA GLY A 270 6.01 6.08 -17.84
C GLY A 270 6.15 4.67 -17.25
N ASN A 271 7.08 3.88 -17.81
CA ASN A 271 7.37 2.52 -17.36
C ASN A 271 8.56 2.47 -16.38
N GLY A 272 9.07 3.61 -15.93
CA GLY A 272 10.23 3.77 -15.06
C GLY A 272 11.09 4.95 -15.44
N PHE A 273 12.33 4.95 -14.97
CA PHE A 273 13.23 6.10 -15.05
C PHE A 273 14.58 5.74 -15.66
N ILE A 274 15.23 6.72 -16.30
CA ILE A 274 16.65 6.70 -16.63
C ILE A 274 17.31 7.79 -15.79
N PHE A 275 18.18 7.41 -14.88
CA PHE A 275 19.00 8.34 -14.09
C PHE A 275 20.32 8.58 -14.83
N ASP A 276 20.52 9.81 -15.29
CA ASP A 276 21.73 10.23 -16.01
C ASP A 276 22.54 11.22 -15.17
N GLY A 277 23.77 10.84 -14.87
CA GLY A 277 24.66 11.61 -14.02
C GLY A 277 24.34 11.54 -12.51
N PHE A 278 23.57 10.56 -12.08
CA PHE A 278 23.26 10.22 -10.70
C PHE A 278 23.03 8.70 -10.58
N PRO A 279 23.52 8.05 -9.50
CA PRO A 279 24.33 8.60 -8.40
C PRO A 279 25.80 8.84 -8.81
N ARG A 280 26.51 9.72 -8.08
CA ARG A 280 27.95 9.98 -8.25
C ARG A 280 28.77 9.65 -7.02
N THR A 281 28.11 9.46 -5.88
CA THR A 281 28.72 9.07 -4.60
C THR A 281 28.01 7.85 -4.05
N VAL A 282 28.66 7.15 -3.12
CA VAL A 282 28.06 6.01 -2.42
C VAL A 282 26.81 6.46 -1.65
N ALA A 283 26.88 7.60 -0.96
CA ALA A 283 25.74 8.14 -0.23
C ALA A 283 24.53 8.43 -1.13
N GLN A 284 24.76 8.93 -2.35
CA GLN A 284 23.71 9.11 -3.35
C GLN A 284 23.13 7.79 -3.85
N ALA A 285 23.96 6.74 -3.99
CA ALA A 285 23.51 5.43 -4.42
C ALA A 285 22.61 4.77 -3.36
N GLU A 286 23.04 4.79 -2.10
CA GLU A 286 22.26 4.29 -0.97
C GLU A 286 20.91 5.03 -0.85
N ALA A 287 20.92 6.35 -0.96
CA ALA A 287 19.70 7.15 -0.90
C ALA A 287 18.75 6.92 -2.09
N LEU A 288 19.28 6.63 -3.29
CA LEU A 288 18.46 6.25 -4.44
C LEU A 288 17.81 4.88 -4.22
N GLU A 289 18.56 3.91 -3.73
CA GLU A 289 18.06 2.56 -3.44
C GLU A 289 16.96 2.60 -2.38
N GLU A 290 17.19 3.28 -1.25
CA GLU A 290 16.20 3.47 -0.19
C GLU A 290 14.92 4.12 -0.73
N PHE A 291 15.07 5.21 -1.48
CA PHE A 291 13.93 5.92 -2.05
C PHE A 291 13.13 5.07 -3.06
N LEU A 292 13.78 4.37 -3.96
CA LEU A 292 13.09 3.51 -4.92
C LEU A 292 12.37 2.35 -4.20
N ASN A 293 12.95 1.80 -3.14
CA ASN A 293 12.31 0.79 -2.30
C ASN A 293 11.06 1.35 -1.59
N GLU A 294 11.10 2.59 -1.09
CA GLU A 294 9.92 3.27 -0.52
C GLU A 294 8.79 3.42 -1.56
N GLU A 295 9.14 3.69 -2.82
CA GLU A 295 8.19 3.80 -3.94
C GLU A 295 7.80 2.42 -4.53
N GLY A 296 8.22 1.30 -3.91
CA GLY A 296 7.88 -0.07 -4.32
C GLY A 296 8.57 -0.53 -5.60
N THR A 297 9.71 0.02 -5.93
CA THR A 297 10.52 -0.31 -7.12
C THR A 297 12.01 -0.43 -6.77
N GLU A 298 12.83 -0.79 -7.73
CA GLU A 298 14.28 -0.99 -7.54
C GLU A 298 15.07 -0.53 -8.77
N VAL A 299 16.40 -0.44 -8.66
CA VAL A 299 17.27 -0.25 -9.83
C VAL A 299 17.29 -1.55 -10.63
N SER A 300 16.80 -1.50 -11.86
CA SER A 300 16.69 -2.67 -12.74
C SER A 300 18.00 -2.98 -13.49
N ALA A 301 18.74 -1.95 -13.83
CA ALA A 301 20.03 -2.09 -14.54
C ALA A 301 20.93 -0.88 -14.32
N MET A 302 22.24 -1.13 -14.29
CA MET A 302 23.28 -0.11 -14.37
C MET A 302 24.07 -0.30 -15.66
N ILE A 303 24.18 0.72 -16.49
CA ILE A 303 24.84 0.67 -17.79
C ILE A 303 25.99 1.69 -17.79
N ALA A 304 27.22 1.20 -17.94
CA ALA A 304 28.40 2.02 -18.12
C ALA A 304 28.71 2.16 -19.62
N LEU A 305 28.86 3.39 -20.07
CA LEU A 305 29.36 3.67 -21.41
C LEU A 305 30.88 3.85 -21.33
N GLU A 306 31.62 2.93 -21.92
CA GLU A 306 33.06 3.00 -22.04
C GLU A 306 33.43 3.58 -23.42
N VAL A 307 34.33 4.52 -23.45
CA VAL A 307 34.85 5.16 -24.66
C VAL A 307 36.35 5.28 -24.53
N ASP A 308 37.08 4.94 -25.58
CA ASP A 308 38.52 5.09 -25.59
C ASP A 308 38.91 6.55 -25.38
N ASP A 309 39.91 6.79 -24.53
CA ASP A 309 40.39 8.13 -24.17
C ASP A 309 40.83 8.95 -25.38
N GLU A 310 41.20 8.31 -26.52
CA GLU A 310 41.59 8.96 -27.78
C GLU A 310 40.37 9.54 -28.52
N ILE A 311 39.13 9.22 -28.14
CA ILE A 311 37.90 9.65 -28.80
C ILE A 311 37.22 10.80 -28.03
N LEU A 312 37.58 10.99 -26.79
CA LEU A 312 37.06 12.05 -25.89
C LEU A 312 37.86 13.32 -26.01
#